data_05c9c7ae5ea28d346007e1867bef7aeb
#
_entry.id   05c9c7ae5ea28d346007e1867bef7aeb
#
_cell.length_a   1.000
_cell.length_b   1.000
_cell.length_c   1.000
_cell.angle_alpha   90.00
_cell.angle_beta   90.00
_cell.angle_gamma   90.00
#
_symmetry.space_group_name_H-M   'P 1'
#
loop_
_entity.id
_entity.type
_entity.pdbx_description
1 polymer ?
#
loop_
_entity_poly.entity_id
_entity_poly.type
_entity_poly.pdbx_seq_one_letter_code
_entity_poly.pdbx_strand_id
1 'polypeptide(L)'
;EIKSGKLKKIAGNNRLVVDGGHNISSSYVIANWIKNQNQKVNLVVAMMKDKEHQKFMKSFEGLVNSVTLIDIPNQDGGISKNEFKEKISNLNFKLKISDSIDGAIHLNSKDINTITLVTGSLYLIGEVLNLN
;
A
#
# COMPACT_ATOMS: atom_id res chain seq x y z
N GLU A 1 11.69 -5.26 5.02
CA GLU A 1 12.09 -4.16 4.13
C GLU A 1 12.82 -4.69 2.91
N ILE A 2 12.49 -4.17 1.73
CA ILE A 2 13.16 -4.55 0.48
C ILE A 2 14.34 -3.60 0.26
N LYS A 3 15.56 -4.15 0.28
CA LYS A 3 16.80 -3.36 0.24
C LYS A 3 17.54 -3.43 -1.09
N SER A 4 17.12 -4.29 -2.00
CA SER A 4 17.74 -4.45 -3.32
C SER A 4 16.71 -4.93 -4.33
N GLY A 5 17.12 -5.03 -5.60
CA GLY A 5 16.29 -5.53 -6.69
C GLY A 5 15.65 -4.44 -7.52
N LYS A 6 14.86 -4.86 -8.51
CA LYS A 6 14.23 -3.98 -9.50
C LYS A 6 13.36 -2.90 -8.86
N LEU A 7 12.47 -3.28 -7.96
CA LEU A 7 11.54 -2.34 -7.34
C LEU A 7 12.25 -1.39 -6.39
N LYS A 8 13.28 -1.85 -5.70
CA LYS A 8 14.08 -0.96 -4.86
C LYS A 8 14.81 0.08 -5.69
N LYS A 9 15.28 -0.27 -6.88
CA LYS A 9 15.89 0.71 -7.80
C LYS A 9 14.88 1.78 -8.21
N ILE A 10 13.63 1.39 -8.46
CA ILE A 10 12.55 2.34 -8.79
C ILE A 10 12.24 3.25 -7.59
N ALA A 11 12.22 2.70 -6.38
CA ALA A 11 11.98 3.47 -5.16
C ALA A 11 13.10 4.48 -4.86
N GLY A 12 14.29 4.24 -5.40
CA GLY A 12 15.44 5.14 -5.21
C GLY A 12 15.91 5.14 -3.76
N ASN A 13 16.05 6.34 -3.20
CA ASN A 13 16.49 6.52 -1.81
C ASN A 13 15.39 6.27 -0.78
N ASN A 14 14.14 6.18 -1.20
CA ASN A 14 13.03 5.89 -0.29
C ASN A 14 13.11 4.44 0.18
N ARG A 15 12.74 4.23 1.44
CA ARG A 15 12.59 2.88 1.96
C ARG A 15 11.37 2.23 1.30
N LEU A 16 11.51 0.95 0.99
CA LEU A 16 10.42 0.14 0.43
C LEU A 16 10.13 -1.00 1.39
N VAL A 17 8.93 -1.01 1.97
CA VAL A 17 8.51 -1.95 2.99
C VAL A 17 7.25 -2.66 2.53
N VAL A 18 7.14 -3.95 2.82
CA VAL A 18 5.97 -4.75 2.48
C VAL A 18 5.41 -5.41 3.73
N ASP A 19 4.09 -5.52 3.81
CA ASP A 19 3.39 -6.21 4.88
C ASP A 19 2.11 -6.82 4.33
N GLY A 20 1.93 -8.12 4.49
CA GLY A 20 0.77 -8.85 3.96
C GLY A 20 -0.50 -8.76 4.81
N GLY A 21 -0.56 -7.86 5.76
CA GLY A 21 -1.75 -7.67 6.60
C GLY A 21 -2.99 -7.31 5.78
N HIS A 22 -4.13 -7.88 6.17
CA HIS A 22 -5.38 -7.78 5.40
C HIS A 22 -6.65 -7.80 6.26
N ASN A 23 -6.52 -7.72 7.57
CA ASN A 23 -7.67 -7.68 8.48
C ASN A 23 -7.51 -6.55 9.49
N ILE A 24 -8.56 -6.34 10.30
CA ILE A 24 -8.58 -5.23 11.26
C ILE A 24 -7.44 -5.35 12.28
N SER A 25 -7.18 -6.57 12.80
CA SER A 25 -6.10 -6.79 13.77
C SER A 25 -4.74 -6.41 13.20
N SER A 26 -4.45 -6.80 11.97
CA SER A 26 -3.19 -6.45 11.31
C SER A 26 -3.10 -4.96 11.02
N SER A 27 -4.22 -4.29 10.74
CA SER A 27 -4.21 -2.84 10.53
C SER A 27 -3.76 -2.06 11.77
N TYR A 28 -4.12 -2.54 12.95
CA TYR A 28 -3.66 -1.91 14.21
C TYR A 28 -2.15 -2.05 14.39
N VAL A 29 -1.61 -3.22 14.07
CA VAL A 29 -0.15 -3.47 14.15
C VAL A 29 0.59 -2.58 13.16
N ILE A 30 0.10 -2.50 11.92
CA ILE A 30 0.71 -1.67 10.88
C ILE A 30 0.62 -0.18 11.26
N ALA A 31 -0.54 0.26 11.76
CA ALA A 31 -0.72 1.65 12.19
C ALA A 31 0.25 2.03 13.31
N ASN A 32 0.46 1.13 14.27
CA ASN A 32 1.42 1.35 15.34
C ASN A 32 2.85 1.46 14.80
N TRP A 33 3.20 0.61 13.84
CA TRP A 33 4.50 0.68 13.17
C TRP A 33 4.69 2.03 12.47
N ILE A 34 3.65 2.49 11.75
CA ILE A 34 3.69 3.80 11.06
C ILE A 34 3.93 4.95 12.05
N LYS A 35 3.25 4.94 13.19
CA LYS A 35 3.40 5.97 14.22
C LYS A 35 4.82 6.08 14.75
N ASN A 36 5.58 4.99 14.72
CA ASN A 36 6.93 4.94 15.27
C ASN A 36 8.01 5.28 14.23
N GLN A 37 7.62 5.64 13.00
CA GLN A 37 8.59 6.03 11.97
C GLN A 37 8.87 7.53 12.05
N ASN A 38 10.11 7.91 11.74
CA ASN A 38 10.52 9.32 11.67
C ASN A 38 10.21 9.95 10.31
N GLN A 39 9.90 9.12 9.32
CA GLN A 39 9.61 9.54 7.96
C GLN A 39 8.12 9.43 7.68
N LYS A 40 7.61 10.26 6.78
CA LYS A 40 6.26 10.12 6.26
C LYS A 40 6.11 8.80 5.51
N VAL A 41 4.94 8.18 5.65
CA VAL A 41 4.63 6.90 5.01
C VAL A 41 3.59 7.11 3.92
N ASN A 42 3.89 6.64 2.72
CA ASN A 42 2.95 6.54 1.61
C ASN A 42 2.53 5.07 1.47
N LEU A 43 1.23 4.81 1.52
CA LEU A 43 0.72 3.45 1.33
C LEU A 43 0.50 3.15 -0.15
N VAL A 44 0.80 1.91 -0.53
CA VAL A 44 0.33 1.30 -1.78
C VAL A 44 -0.52 0.10 -1.36
N VAL A 45 -1.80 0.09 -1.72
CA VAL A 45 -2.75 -0.89 -1.17
C VAL A 45 -3.54 -1.57 -2.29
N ALA A 46 -3.69 -2.88 -2.14
CA ALA A 46 -4.67 -3.67 -2.86
C ALA A 46 -5.17 -4.78 -1.93
N MET A 47 -6.42 -5.16 -2.06
CA MET A 47 -7.04 -6.16 -1.18
C MET A 47 -7.91 -7.12 -1.98
N MET A 48 -8.18 -8.28 -1.38
CA MET A 48 -9.19 -9.21 -1.91
C MET A 48 -10.59 -8.65 -1.66
N LYS A 49 -11.57 -9.06 -2.50
CA LYS A 49 -12.96 -8.57 -2.43
C LYS A 49 -13.66 -8.86 -1.11
N ASP A 50 -13.33 -9.99 -0.49
CA ASP A 50 -14.02 -10.51 0.70
C ASP A 50 -13.53 -9.89 2.02
N LYS A 51 -12.75 -8.81 1.95
CA LYS A 51 -12.20 -8.15 3.13
C LYS A 51 -13.02 -6.94 3.55
N GLU A 52 -12.81 -6.51 4.79
CA GLU A 52 -13.46 -5.31 5.34
C GLU A 52 -12.60 -4.07 5.03
N HIS A 53 -12.70 -3.59 3.81
CA HIS A 53 -11.81 -2.56 3.25
C HIS A 53 -11.84 -1.26 4.07
N GLN A 54 -13.04 -0.76 4.37
CA GLN A 54 -13.19 0.49 5.10
C GLN A 54 -12.62 0.39 6.51
N LYS A 55 -12.90 -0.70 7.22
CA LYS A 55 -12.41 -0.90 8.59
C LYS A 55 -10.90 -1.04 8.63
N PHE A 56 -10.33 -1.77 7.67
CA PHE A 56 -8.88 -1.91 7.53
C PHE A 56 -8.23 -0.54 7.32
N MET A 57 -8.73 0.22 6.36
CA MET A 57 -8.16 1.52 6.00
C MET A 57 -8.38 2.59 7.08
N LYS A 58 -9.44 2.49 7.86
CA LYS A 58 -9.75 3.45 8.92
C LYS A 58 -8.60 3.63 9.91
N SER A 59 -7.84 2.57 10.17
CA SER A 59 -6.70 2.61 11.09
C SER A 59 -5.58 3.55 10.64
N PHE A 60 -5.53 3.89 9.36
CA PHE A 60 -4.46 4.71 8.77
C PHE A 60 -4.85 6.17 8.59
N GLU A 61 -6.11 6.50 8.82
CA GLU A 61 -6.61 7.87 8.65
C GLU A 61 -5.87 8.83 9.58
N GLY A 62 -5.33 9.90 9.03
CA GLY A 62 -4.54 10.87 9.78
C GLY A 62 -3.08 10.46 10.06
N LEU A 63 -2.68 9.24 9.70
CA LEU A 63 -1.33 8.74 9.96
C LEU A 63 -0.45 8.70 8.72
N VAL A 64 -1.04 8.52 7.54
CA VAL A 64 -0.28 8.35 6.29
C VAL A 64 -0.31 9.62 5.47
N ASN A 65 0.75 9.84 4.70
CA ASN A 65 0.86 11.00 3.83
C ASN A 65 -0.02 10.86 2.58
N SER A 66 -0.10 9.66 2.01
CA SER A 66 -0.92 9.37 0.83
C SER A 66 -1.26 7.89 0.76
N VAL A 67 -2.27 7.57 -0.05
CA VAL A 67 -2.66 6.18 -0.37
C VAL A 67 -2.75 6.05 -1.87
N THR A 68 -2.03 5.11 -2.44
CA THR A 68 -2.14 4.73 -3.84
C THR A 68 -2.83 3.37 -3.95
N LEU A 69 -3.93 3.32 -4.68
CA LEU A 69 -4.70 2.09 -4.89
C LEU A 69 -4.31 1.45 -6.23
N ILE A 70 -4.13 0.14 -6.21
CA ILE A 70 -3.81 -0.67 -7.39
C ILE A 70 -4.66 -1.93 -7.40
N ASP A 71 -4.71 -2.60 -8.54
CA ASP A 71 -5.25 -3.96 -8.61
C ASP A 71 -4.17 -4.97 -8.21
N ILE A 72 -4.58 -6.15 -7.70
CA ILE A 72 -3.64 -7.25 -7.47
C ILE A 72 -3.44 -7.94 -8.83
N PRO A 73 -2.22 -7.97 -9.36
CA PRO A 73 -1.97 -8.66 -10.63
C PRO A 73 -2.32 -10.15 -10.52
N ASN A 74 -2.89 -10.70 -11.59
CA ASN A 74 -3.16 -12.14 -11.72
C ASN A 74 -4.10 -12.72 -10.66
N GLN A 75 -4.98 -11.89 -10.06
CA GLN A 75 -5.92 -12.32 -9.02
C GLN A 75 -7.34 -11.87 -9.35
N ASP A 76 -8.19 -12.80 -9.76
CA ASP A 76 -9.59 -12.49 -10.07
C ASP A 76 -10.39 -12.10 -8.81
N GLY A 77 -9.99 -12.59 -7.65
CA GLY A 77 -10.63 -12.28 -6.38
C GLY A 77 -10.24 -10.95 -5.76
N GLY A 78 -9.36 -10.19 -6.40
CA GLY A 78 -8.99 -8.86 -5.93
C GLY A 78 -10.09 -7.84 -6.19
N ILE A 79 -10.26 -6.89 -5.26
CA ILE A 79 -11.13 -5.75 -5.50
C ILE A 79 -10.45 -4.80 -6.50
N SER A 80 -11.20 -4.27 -7.48
CA SER A 80 -10.63 -3.29 -8.39
C SER A 80 -10.28 -1.99 -7.65
N LYS A 81 -9.27 -1.30 -8.13
CA LYS A 81 -8.85 -0.02 -7.52
C LYS A 81 -9.98 1.01 -7.50
N ASN A 82 -10.83 1.03 -8.53
CA ASN A 82 -11.95 1.96 -8.60
C ASN A 82 -13.05 1.63 -7.60
N GLU A 83 -13.37 0.36 -7.43
CA GLU A 83 -14.34 -0.08 -6.43
C GLU A 83 -13.83 0.13 -5.00
N PHE A 84 -12.53 -0.12 -4.78
CA PHE A 84 -11.87 0.14 -3.51
C PHE A 84 -11.98 1.64 -3.16
N LYS A 85 -11.69 2.50 -4.12
CA LYS A 85 -11.81 3.95 -3.94
C LYS A 85 -13.21 4.35 -3.47
N GLU A 86 -14.25 3.77 -4.06
CA GLU A 86 -15.64 4.05 -3.65
C GLU A 86 -15.89 3.60 -2.22
N LYS A 87 -15.40 2.43 -1.82
CA LYS A 87 -15.62 1.87 -0.49
C LYS A 87 -14.98 2.69 0.63
N ILE A 88 -13.94 3.45 0.33
CA ILE A 88 -13.25 4.30 1.31
C ILE A 88 -13.45 5.79 1.06
N SER A 89 -14.45 6.16 0.25
CA SER A 89 -14.71 7.54 -0.13
C SER A 89 -15.05 8.47 1.04
N ASN A 90 -15.55 7.91 2.14
CA ASN A 90 -15.87 8.68 3.36
C ASN A 90 -14.68 8.82 4.31
N LEU A 91 -13.54 8.22 4.00
CA LEU A 91 -12.31 8.37 4.78
C LEU A 91 -11.47 9.50 4.19
N ASN A 92 -10.71 10.16 5.05
CA ASN A 92 -9.93 11.32 4.66
C ASN A 92 -8.50 10.91 4.28
N PHE A 93 -8.28 10.64 3.00
CA PHE A 93 -6.97 10.31 2.45
C PHE A 93 -6.68 11.15 1.22
N LYS A 94 -5.40 11.43 0.99
CA LYS A 94 -4.90 11.87 -0.30
C LYS A 94 -4.79 10.61 -1.17
N LEU A 95 -5.81 10.35 -2.00
CA LEU A 95 -5.90 9.15 -2.83
C LEU A 95 -5.26 9.35 -4.20
N LYS A 96 -4.51 8.35 -4.62
CA LYS A 96 -3.94 8.21 -5.95
C LYS A 96 -4.30 6.84 -6.49
N ILE A 97 -4.29 6.69 -7.80
CA ILE A 97 -4.52 5.42 -8.48
C ILE A 97 -3.34 5.16 -9.42
N SER A 98 -2.90 3.92 -9.47
CA SER A 98 -1.87 3.49 -10.43
C SER A 98 -2.30 2.18 -11.09
N ASP A 99 -1.80 1.94 -12.30
CA ASP A 99 -2.15 0.76 -13.08
C ASP A 99 -1.29 -0.46 -12.73
N SER A 100 -0.21 -0.28 -11.98
CA SER A 100 0.72 -1.37 -11.70
C SER A 100 1.47 -1.14 -10.39
N ILE A 101 2.10 -2.23 -9.88
CA ILE A 101 2.96 -2.18 -8.70
C ILE A 101 4.14 -1.25 -8.94
N ASP A 102 4.88 -1.46 -10.03
CA ASP A 102 6.05 -0.64 -10.34
C ASP A 102 5.67 0.80 -10.61
N GLY A 103 4.54 1.05 -11.28
CA GLY A 103 4.00 2.39 -11.48
C GLY A 103 3.68 3.11 -10.18
N ALA A 104 3.09 2.40 -9.22
CA ALA A 104 2.78 2.97 -7.90
C ALA A 104 4.06 3.33 -7.12
N ILE A 105 5.05 2.45 -7.15
CA ILE A 105 6.34 2.70 -6.49
C ILE A 105 7.05 3.88 -7.15
N HIS A 106 7.04 3.93 -8.48
CA HIS A 106 7.63 5.04 -9.22
C HIS A 106 6.95 6.37 -8.88
N LEU A 107 5.61 6.38 -8.83
CA LEU A 107 4.84 7.57 -8.48
C LEU A 107 5.25 8.11 -7.10
N ASN A 108 5.41 7.23 -6.13
CA ASN A 108 5.78 7.61 -4.77
C ASN A 108 7.27 7.92 -4.61
N SER A 109 8.12 7.49 -5.54
CA SER A 109 9.56 7.77 -5.49
C SER A 109 9.88 9.26 -5.64
N LYS A 110 8.95 10.03 -6.20
CA LYS A 110 9.07 11.48 -6.36
C LYS A 110 8.87 12.25 -5.07
N ASP A 111 8.30 11.61 -4.07
CA ASP A 111 8.14 12.16 -2.73
C ASP A 111 9.33 11.71 -1.89
N ILE A 112 10.39 12.51 -1.92
CA ILE A 112 11.70 12.13 -1.36
C ILE A 112 11.66 12.02 0.17
N ASN A 113 12.54 11.17 0.71
CA ASN A 113 12.69 10.93 2.14
C ASN A 113 11.41 10.38 2.79
N THR A 114 10.68 9.55 2.05
CA THR A 114 9.48 8.88 2.54
C THR A 114 9.68 7.37 2.57
N ILE A 115 8.74 6.69 3.20
CA ILE A 115 8.65 5.23 3.17
C ILE A 115 7.47 4.86 2.28
N THR A 116 7.69 3.99 1.32
CA THR A 116 6.60 3.36 0.56
C THR A 116 6.30 2.02 1.20
N LEU A 117 5.10 1.90 1.76
CA LEU A 117 4.62 0.67 2.39
C LEU A 117 3.55 0.03 1.52
N VAL A 118 3.84 -1.18 1.03
CA VAL A 118 2.89 -1.96 0.22
C VAL A 118 2.20 -2.97 1.12
N THR A 119 0.88 -2.94 1.19
CA THR A 119 0.11 -3.77 2.12
C THR A 119 -1.30 -4.08 1.60
N GLY A 120 -2.00 -4.96 2.29
CA GLY A 120 -3.41 -5.26 2.06
C GLY A 120 -3.70 -6.69 1.65
N SER A 121 -2.71 -7.45 1.20
CA SER A 121 -2.92 -8.83 0.75
C SER A 121 -1.60 -9.59 0.66
N LEU A 122 -1.62 -10.85 1.11
CA LEU A 122 -0.49 -11.76 0.89
C LEU A 122 -0.25 -12.03 -0.60
N TYR A 123 -1.32 -12.08 -1.41
CA TYR A 123 -1.20 -12.25 -2.86
C TYR A 123 -0.47 -11.06 -3.50
N LEU A 124 -0.78 -9.85 -3.03
CA LEU A 124 -0.08 -8.65 -3.49
C LEU A 124 1.41 -8.73 -3.19
N ILE A 125 1.76 -9.11 -1.96
CA ILE A 125 3.18 -9.20 -1.57
C ILE A 125 3.89 -10.27 -2.38
N GLY A 126 3.24 -11.40 -2.68
CA GLY A 126 3.79 -12.41 -3.57
C GLY A 126 4.13 -11.85 -4.95
N GLU A 127 3.23 -11.07 -5.53
CA GLU A 127 3.46 -10.42 -6.82
C GLU A 127 4.61 -9.38 -6.75
N VAL A 128 4.69 -8.63 -5.64
CA VAL A 128 5.79 -7.69 -5.41
C VAL A 128 7.13 -8.41 -5.40
N LEU A 129 7.22 -9.51 -4.67
CA LEU A 129 8.48 -10.27 -4.57
C LEU A 129 8.85 -10.92 -5.89
N ASN A 130 7.89 -11.41 -6.66
CA ASN A 130 8.14 -11.97 -7.98
C ASN A 130 8.64 -10.91 -8.97
N LEU A 131 8.11 -9.70 -8.88
CA LEU A 131 8.48 -8.59 -9.77
C LEU A 131 9.86 -8.02 -9.41
N ASN A 132 10.22 -8.10 -8.16
CA ASN A 132 11.49 -7.56 -7.67
C ASN A 132 12.67 -8.48 -7.97
#